data_7f68674db02ce023c6b62dcf5335c9c5
#
_entry.id   7f68674db02ce023c6b62dcf5335c9c5
#
_cell.length_a   1.000
_cell.length_b   1.000
_cell.length_c   1.000
_cell.angle_alpha   90.00
_cell.angle_beta   90.00
_cell.angle_gamma   90.00
#
_symmetry.space_group_name_H-M   'P 1'
#
loop_
_entity.id
_entity.type
_entity.pdbx_description
1 polymer ?
#
loop_
_entity_poly.entity_id
_entity_poly.type
_entity_poly.pdbx_seq_one_letter_code
_entity_poly.pdbx_strand_id
1 'polypeptide(L)'
;MKMGNLQEWIVPILSSIVAVAVAVMTCKWQMRTELRKILESYVSDKKYKAYYDAVNLVFTILEESRQKKAVNSDARFHDLLKVKQDIFVYGSDEAFRAVTAYLCSCTPNSDGSDVFKPLLDFMLIVRREISGGKSSISIDDIMLNLMQSKEELRKYHAFLKTNRI
;
A
#
# COMPACT_ATOMS: atom_id res chain seq x y z
N MET A 1 68.88 17.64 -26.85
CA MET A 1 67.98 16.48 -26.58
C MET A 1 66.60 17.04 -26.36
N LYS A 2 65.59 16.65 -27.24
CA LYS A 2 64.30 17.34 -27.34
C LYS A 2 63.42 16.97 -26.17
N MET A 3 63.16 17.88 -25.26
CA MET A 3 62.14 17.73 -24.16
C MET A 3 60.66 17.74 -24.68
N GLY A 4 60.46 17.98 -25.98
CA GLY A 4 59.09 18.05 -26.56
C GLY A 4 58.32 16.74 -26.69
N ASN A 5 59.01 15.61 -26.83
CA ASN A 5 58.33 14.32 -27.09
C ASN A 5 57.69 13.67 -25.86
N LEU A 6 58.13 13.99 -24.65
CA LEU A 6 57.55 13.41 -23.44
C LEU A 6 56.16 13.98 -23.12
N GLN A 7 55.97 15.28 -23.36
CA GLN A 7 54.72 15.98 -23.06
C GLN A 7 53.60 15.60 -24.02
N GLU A 8 53.92 15.27 -25.27
CA GLU A 8 52.97 14.85 -26.29
C GLU A 8 52.31 13.48 -25.97
N TRP A 9 53.01 12.59 -25.23
CA TRP A 9 52.48 11.27 -24.85
C TRP A 9 51.85 11.25 -23.45
N ILE A 10 52.31 12.06 -22.53
CA ILE A 10 51.82 12.10 -21.15
C ILE A 10 50.37 12.61 -21.09
N VAL A 11 50.04 13.65 -21.85
CA VAL A 11 48.72 14.28 -21.84
C VAL A 11 47.61 13.31 -22.31
N PRO A 12 47.76 12.58 -23.45
CA PRO A 12 46.76 11.63 -23.89
C PRO A 12 46.58 10.44 -22.91
N ILE A 13 47.70 9.97 -22.33
CA ILE A 13 47.65 8.87 -21.36
C ILE A 13 46.90 9.32 -20.09
N LEU A 14 47.22 10.50 -19.57
CA LEU A 14 46.54 11.03 -18.38
C LEU A 14 45.05 11.27 -18.61
N SER A 15 44.68 11.83 -19.77
CA SER A 15 43.30 12.07 -20.16
C SER A 15 42.52 10.76 -20.31
N SER A 16 43.15 9.71 -20.85
CA SER A 16 42.54 8.37 -20.94
C SER A 16 42.28 7.74 -19.58
N ILE A 17 43.22 7.86 -18.64
CA ILE A 17 43.04 7.35 -17.26
C ILE A 17 41.89 8.08 -16.58
N VAL A 18 41.83 9.41 -16.68
CA VAL A 18 40.74 10.20 -16.12
C VAL A 18 39.41 9.83 -16.75
N ALA A 19 39.34 9.68 -18.08
CA ALA A 19 38.12 9.28 -18.78
C ALA A 19 37.63 7.90 -18.32
N VAL A 20 38.50 6.92 -18.16
CA VAL A 20 38.15 5.59 -17.64
C VAL A 20 37.68 5.68 -16.19
N ALA A 21 38.35 6.46 -15.35
CA ALA A 21 37.92 6.62 -13.95
C ALA A 21 36.52 7.26 -13.85
N VAL A 22 36.25 8.30 -14.64
CA VAL A 22 34.94 8.94 -14.71
C VAL A 22 33.88 7.97 -15.23
N ALA A 23 34.19 7.20 -16.29
CA ALA A 23 33.26 6.21 -16.84
C ALA A 23 32.89 5.12 -15.81
N VAL A 24 33.86 4.60 -15.06
CA VAL A 24 33.64 3.59 -14.01
C VAL A 24 32.80 4.17 -12.86
N MET A 25 33.10 5.41 -12.43
CA MET A 25 32.29 6.07 -11.38
C MET A 25 30.85 6.30 -11.83
N THR A 26 30.66 6.80 -13.05
CA THR A 26 29.34 7.05 -13.62
C THR A 26 28.54 5.73 -13.76
N CYS A 27 29.17 4.69 -14.28
CA CYS A 27 28.56 3.37 -14.40
C CYS A 27 28.11 2.80 -13.03
N LYS A 28 28.97 2.87 -12.01
CA LYS A 28 28.61 2.45 -10.65
C LYS A 28 27.44 3.25 -10.06
N TRP A 29 27.42 4.55 -10.31
CA TRP A 29 26.36 5.41 -9.82
C TRP A 29 25.02 5.11 -10.51
N GLN A 30 25.04 4.98 -11.83
CA GLN A 30 23.86 4.58 -12.62
C GLN A 30 23.31 3.22 -12.17
N MET A 31 24.18 2.21 -12.04
CA MET A 31 23.78 0.88 -11.58
C MET A 31 23.09 0.92 -10.20
N ARG A 32 23.64 1.68 -9.24
CA ARG A 32 23.01 1.84 -7.93
C ARG A 32 21.63 2.52 -8.01
N THR A 33 21.50 3.52 -8.87
CA THR A 33 20.25 4.25 -9.07
C THR A 33 19.20 3.37 -9.72
N GLU A 34 19.59 2.57 -10.70
CA GLU A 34 18.68 1.63 -11.39
C GLU A 34 18.23 0.50 -10.44
N LEU A 35 19.15 -0.10 -9.70
CA LEU A 35 18.81 -1.11 -8.70
C LEU A 35 17.84 -0.57 -7.65
N ARG A 36 18.05 0.67 -7.20
CA ARG A 36 17.14 1.31 -6.27
C ARG A 36 15.74 1.51 -6.86
N LYS A 37 15.64 1.99 -8.10
CA LYS A 37 14.35 2.12 -8.80
C LYS A 37 13.63 0.78 -8.97
N ILE A 38 14.36 -0.28 -9.32
CA ILE A 38 13.79 -1.64 -9.45
C ILE A 38 13.24 -2.11 -8.10
N LEU A 39 13.99 -1.93 -7.02
CA LEU A 39 13.53 -2.30 -5.67
C LEU A 39 12.31 -1.48 -5.23
N GLU A 40 12.32 -0.17 -5.47
CA GLU A 40 11.19 0.72 -5.16
C GLU A 40 9.94 0.32 -5.96
N SER A 41 10.08 0.00 -7.25
CA SER A 41 8.98 -0.51 -8.08
C SER A 41 8.46 -1.86 -7.57
N TYR A 42 9.35 -2.79 -7.24
CA TYR A 42 8.96 -4.10 -6.72
C TYR A 42 8.19 -4.01 -5.39
N VAL A 43 8.67 -3.18 -4.47
CA VAL A 43 7.99 -2.96 -3.18
C VAL A 43 6.63 -2.28 -3.41
N SER A 44 6.56 -1.32 -4.32
CA SER A 44 5.31 -0.64 -4.70
C SER A 44 4.28 -1.62 -5.26
N ASP A 45 4.68 -2.50 -6.18
CA ASP A 45 3.80 -3.51 -6.78
C ASP A 45 3.27 -4.49 -5.71
N LYS A 46 4.12 -4.91 -4.78
CA LYS A 46 3.72 -5.78 -3.66
C LYS A 46 2.76 -5.08 -2.71
N LYS A 47 3.00 -3.81 -2.41
CA LYS A 47 2.12 -2.96 -1.60
C LYS A 47 0.73 -2.84 -2.23
N TYR A 48 0.65 -2.51 -3.52
CA TYR A 48 -0.62 -2.40 -4.21
C TYR A 48 -1.37 -3.73 -4.28
N LYS A 49 -0.65 -4.82 -4.47
CA LYS A 49 -1.24 -6.15 -4.41
C LYS A 49 -1.81 -6.47 -3.03
N ALA A 50 -1.07 -6.19 -1.95
CA ALA A 50 -1.53 -6.40 -0.58
C ALA A 50 -2.82 -5.62 -0.29
N TYR A 51 -2.90 -4.37 -0.75
CA TYR A 51 -4.09 -3.54 -0.63
C TYR A 51 -5.27 -4.06 -1.44
N TYR A 52 -5.01 -4.49 -2.67
CA TYR A 52 -6.04 -5.11 -3.51
C TYR A 52 -6.60 -6.38 -2.87
N ASP A 53 -5.73 -7.28 -2.41
CA ASP A 53 -6.12 -8.53 -1.77
C ASP A 53 -6.94 -8.26 -0.49
N ALA A 54 -6.56 -7.26 0.31
CA ALA A 54 -7.30 -6.84 1.50
C ALA A 54 -8.71 -6.32 1.18
N VAL A 55 -8.81 -5.41 0.23
CA VAL A 55 -10.11 -4.85 -0.20
C VAL A 55 -10.98 -5.94 -0.84
N ASN A 56 -10.40 -6.80 -1.66
CA ASN A 56 -11.10 -7.92 -2.30
C ASN A 56 -11.66 -8.90 -1.26
N LEU A 57 -10.91 -9.18 -0.19
CA LEU A 57 -11.39 -10.03 0.91
C LEU A 57 -12.65 -9.43 1.55
N VAL A 58 -12.69 -8.11 1.79
CA VAL A 58 -13.86 -7.42 2.32
C VAL A 58 -15.07 -7.60 1.41
N PHE A 59 -14.91 -7.36 0.10
CA PHE A 59 -16.02 -7.54 -0.86
C PHE A 59 -16.49 -8.98 -0.93
N THR A 60 -15.59 -9.95 -0.87
CA THR A 60 -15.93 -11.38 -0.86
C THR A 60 -16.75 -11.75 0.37
N ILE A 61 -16.36 -11.28 1.56
CA ILE A 61 -17.12 -11.52 2.80
C ILE A 61 -18.52 -10.90 2.71
N LEU A 62 -18.64 -9.68 2.18
CA LEU A 62 -19.93 -9.03 2.00
C LEU A 62 -20.82 -9.78 1.01
N GLU A 63 -20.27 -10.26 -0.09
CA GLU A 63 -21.00 -11.04 -1.08
C GLU A 63 -21.51 -12.37 -0.50
N GLU A 64 -20.67 -13.11 0.21
CA GLU A 64 -21.04 -14.35 0.89
C GLU A 64 -22.15 -14.14 1.93
N SER A 65 -22.04 -13.05 2.70
CA SER A 65 -23.05 -12.67 3.68
C SER A 65 -24.41 -12.38 3.01
N ARG A 66 -24.42 -11.69 1.87
CA ARG A 66 -25.64 -11.42 1.10
C ARG A 66 -26.26 -12.69 0.52
N GLN A 67 -25.44 -13.63 0.05
CA GLN A 67 -25.89 -14.87 -0.55
C GLN A 67 -26.32 -15.92 0.50
N LYS A 68 -26.20 -15.63 1.81
CA LYS A 68 -26.43 -16.57 2.92
C LYS A 68 -25.69 -17.90 2.75
N LYS A 69 -24.55 -17.89 2.08
CA LYS A 69 -23.69 -19.07 1.94
C LYS A 69 -23.04 -19.38 3.28
N ALA A 70 -22.88 -20.68 3.55
CA ALA A 70 -22.08 -21.11 4.68
C ALA A 70 -20.64 -20.62 4.48
N VAL A 71 -20.19 -19.72 5.36
CA VAL A 71 -18.83 -19.20 5.32
C VAL A 71 -17.89 -20.30 5.77
N ASN A 72 -16.93 -20.68 4.92
CA ASN A 72 -15.83 -21.55 5.34
C ASN A 72 -14.88 -20.73 6.22
N SER A 73 -15.09 -20.80 7.53
CA SER A 73 -14.34 -20.01 8.53
C SER A 73 -12.83 -20.22 8.44
N ASP A 74 -12.37 -21.44 8.17
CA ASP A 74 -10.94 -21.76 8.12
C ASP A 74 -10.27 -21.15 6.89
N ALA A 75 -10.92 -21.21 5.72
CA ALA A 75 -10.40 -20.58 4.52
C ALA A 75 -10.33 -19.06 4.69
N ARG A 76 -11.37 -18.43 5.27
CA ARG A 76 -11.39 -16.98 5.52
C ARG A 76 -10.36 -16.54 6.56
N PHE A 77 -10.16 -17.35 7.58
CA PHE A 77 -9.09 -17.09 8.56
C PHE A 77 -7.71 -17.13 7.90
N HIS A 78 -7.46 -18.09 7.01
CA HIS A 78 -6.21 -18.16 6.27
C HIS A 78 -6.01 -16.95 5.34
N ASP A 79 -7.05 -16.55 4.60
CA ASP A 79 -7.02 -15.36 3.75
C ASP A 79 -6.73 -14.09 4.57
N LEU A 80 -7.35 -13.97 5.74
CA LEU A 80 -7.13 -12.85 6.65
C LEU A 80 -5.70 -12.80 7.20
N LEU A 81 -5.13 -13.95 7.58
CA LEU A 81 -3.75 -14.03 8.03
C LEU A 81 -2.76 -13.61 6.92
N LYS A 82 -3.01 -14.05 5.69
CA LYS A 82 -2.21 -13.66 4.53
C LYS A 82 -2.26 -12.15 4.30
N VAL A 83 -3.45 -11.57 4.26
CA VAL A 83 -3.64 -10.13 4.11
C VAL A 83 -2.92 -9.35 5.22
N LYS A 84 -3.07 -9.80 6.46
CA LYS A 84 -2.38 -9.20 7.61
C LYS A 84 -0.86 -9.23 7.45
N GLN A 85 -0.31 -10.36 7.01
CA GLN A 85 1.12 -10.53 6.77
C GLN A 85 1.61 -9.61 5.64
N ASP A 86 0.90 -9.57 4.53
CA ASP A 86 1.26 -8.75 3.38
C ASP A 86 1.22 -7.24 3.70
N ILE A 87 0.22 -6.80 4.47
CA ILE A 87 0.14 -5.40 4.94
C ILE A 87 1.23 -5.08 5.95
N PHE A 88 1.58 -6.03 6.84
CA PHE A 88 2.70 -5.84 7.77
C PHE A 88 4.03 -5.64 7.05
N VAL A 89 4.27 -6.37 5.97
CA VAL A 89 5.55 -6.33 5.24
C VAL A 89 5.62 -5.18 4.24
N TYR A 90 4.52 -4.90 3.53
CA TYR A 90 4.51 -3.98 2.38
C TYR A 90 3.62 -2.75 2.57
N GLY A 91 2.70 -2.77 3.51
CA GLY A 91 1.78 -1.67 3.78
C GLY A 91 2.47 -0.45 4.38
N SER A 92 1.78 0.70 4.34
CA SER A 92 2.19 1.87 5.11
C SER A 92 1.85 1.69 6.60
N ASP A 93 2.50 2.48 7.45
CA ASP A 93 2.19 2.54 8.88
C ASP A 93 0.72 2.87 9.15
N GLU A 94 0.14 3.76 8.34
CA GLU A 94 -1.27 4.15 8.47
C GLU A 94 -2.20 2.99 8.13
N ALA A 95 -1.96 2.30 7.00
CA ALA A 95 -2.73 1.14 6.60
C ALA A 95 -2.60 -0.01 7.61
N PHE A 96 -1.39 -0.26 8.12
CA PHE A 96 -1.15 -1.27 9.15
C PHE A 96 -1.94 -0.97 10.44
N ARG A 97 -1.92 0.29 10.91
CA ARG A 97 -2.68 0.70 12.11
C ARG A 97 -4.18 0.57 11.89
N ALA A 98 -4.69 0.97 10.73
CA ALA A 98 -6.11 0.89 10.42
C ALA A 98 -6.61 -0.56 10.35
N VAL A 99 -5.86 -1.47 9.69
CA VAL A 99 -6.17 -2.90 9.69
C VAL A 99 -6.11 -3.49 11.09
N THR A 100 -5.11 -3.13 11.88
CA THR A 100 -5.00 -3.60 13.27
C THR A 100 -6.19 -3.14 14.10
N ALA A 101 -6.61 -1.88 13.98
CA ALA A 101 -7.78 -1.34 14.67
C ALA A 101 -9.06 -2.10 14.25
N TYR A 102 -9.24 -2.37 12.96
CA TYR A 102 -10.34 -3.19 12.45
C TYR A 102 -10.35 -4.58 13.07
N LEU A 103 -9.21 -5.28 13.07
CA LEU A 103 -9.12 -6.63 13.64
C LEU A 103 -9.39 -6.65 15.14
N CYS A 104 -8.94 -5.63 15.87
CA CYS A 104 -9.25 -5.47 17.30
C CYS A 104 -10.76 -5.24 17.53
N SER A 105 -11.44 -4.48 16.66
CA SER A 105 -12.89 -4.27 16.76
C SER A 105 -13.72 -5.52 16.45
N CYS A 106 -13.15 -6.49 15.76
CA CYS A 106 -13.80 -7.78 15.46
C CYS A 106 -13.68 -8.81 16.60
N THR A 107 -13.00 -8.50 17.71
CA THR A 107 -12.86 -9.43 18.82
C THR A 107 -14.15 -9.53 19.65
N PRO A 108 -14.46 -10.69 20.26
CA PRO A 108 -15.70 -10.90 21.03
C PRO A 108 -15.91 -9.95 22.22
N ASN A 109 -14.84 -9.33 22.70
CA ASN A 109 -14.86 -8.39 23.84
C ASN A 109 -14.96 -6.92 23.40
N SER A 110 -15.06 -6.64 22.13
CA SER A 110 -15.31 -5.27 21.63
C SER A 110 -16.78 -4.95 21.87
N ASP A 111 -17.08 -3.74 22.34
CA ASP A 111 -18.46 -3.26 22.58
C ASP A 111 -19.31 -3.16 21.31
N GLY A 112 -18.83 -3.70 20.19
CA GLY A 112 -19.58 -3.83 18.93
C GLY A 112 -19.97 -2.51 18.27
N SER A 113 -19.63 -1.39 18.90
CA SER A 113 -20.19 -0.10 18.55
C SER A 113 -19.73 0.46 17.22
N ASP A 114 -18.58 0.07 16.71
CA ASP A 114 -18.12 0.63 15.44
C ASP A 114 -17.06 -0.23 14.69
N VAL A 115 -17.41 -1.47 14.34
CA VAL A 115 -16.55 -2.34 13.52
C VAL A 115 -16.33 -1.76 12.11
N PHE A 116 -17.30 -1.01 11.60
CA PHE A 116 -17.24 -0.48 10.24
C PHE A 116 -16.28 0.70 10.10
N LYS A 117 -16.18 1.55 11.11
CA LYS A 117 -15.35 2.76 11.01
C LYS A 117 -13.88 2.46 10.72
N PRO A 118 -13.18 1.59 11.46
CA PRO A 118 -11.78 1.25 11.14
C PRO A 118 -11.61 0.60 9.75
N LEU A 119 -12.61 -0.17 9.30
CA LEU A 119 -12.61 -0.74 7.95
C LEU A 119 -12.70 0.35 6.88
N LEU A 120 -13.60 1.31 7.06
CA LEU A 120 -13.78 2.43 6.13
C LEU A 120 -12.55 3.35 6.12
N ASP A 121 -11.97 3.60 7.29
CA ASP A 121 -10.72 4.35 7.43
C ASP A 121 -9.59 3.65 6.66
N PHE A 122 -9.46 2.32 6.79
CA PHE A 122 -8.50 1.53 6.01
C PHE A 122 -8.73 1.68 4.50
N MET A 123 -9.96 1.50 4.02
CA MET A 123 -10.29 1.63 2.60
C MET A 123 -9.99 3.04 2.07
N LEU A 124 -10.23 4.06 2.87
CA LEU A 124 -9.93 5.45 2.52
C LEU A 124 -8.42 5.70 2.42
N ILE A 125 -7.63 5.16 3.37
CA ILE A 125 -6.16 5.21 3.34
C ILE A 125 -5.63 4.55 2.07
N VAL A 126 -6.07 3.32 1.80
CA VAL A 126 -5.70 2.57 0.60
C VAL A 126 -6.01 3.38 -0.67
N ARG A 127 -7.21 3.96 -0.74
CA ARG A 127 -7.63 4.77 -1.90
C ARG A 127 -6.76 6.01 -2.08
N ARG A 128 -6.43 6.70 -1.00
CA ARG A 128 -5.55 7.88 -1.02
C ARG A 128 -4.15 7.53 -1.46
N GLU A 129 -3.58 6.46 -0.95
CA GLU A 129 -2.23 6.04 -1.29
C GLU A 129 -2.12 5.60 -2.76
N ILE A 130 -3.06 4.78 -3.25
CA ILE A 130 -3.09 4.34 -4.65
C ILE A 130 -3.25 5.54 -5.61
N SER A 131 -4.00 6.56 -5.21
CA SER A 131 -4.21 7.77 -6.02
C SER A 131 -3.10 8.82 -5.89
N GLY A 132 -2.03 8.52 -5.16
CA GLY A 132 -0.95 9.48 -4.86
C GLY A 132 -1.44 10.71 -4.10
N GLY A 133 -2.39 10.54 -3.19
CA GLY A 133 -2.97 11.60 -2.37
C GLY A 133 -4.03 12.46 -3.08
N LYS A 134 -4.35 12.18 -4.34
CA LYS A 134 -5.27 12.99 -5.15
C LYS A 134 -6.75 12.58 -5.04
N SER A 135 -7.08 11.58 -4.23
CA SER A 135 -8.45 11.12 -4.07
C SER A 135 -9.27 12.12 -3.25
N SER A 136 -10.42 12.53 -3.78
CA SER A 136 -11.44 13.33 -3.08
C SER A 136 -12.58 12.48 -2.49
N ILE A 137 -12.47 11.14 -2.58
CA ILE A 137 -13.49 10.21 -2.08
C ILE A 137 -13.57 10.33 -0.55
N SER A 138 -14.80 10.43 -0.07
CA SER A 138 -15.14 10.45 1.36
C SER A 138 -15.49 9.06 1.90
N ILE A 139 -15.60 8.94 3.21
CA ILE A 139 -16.12 7.73 3.87
C ILE A 139 -17.55 7.42 3.40
N ASP A 140 -18.39 8.44 3.23
CA ASP A 140 -19.77 8.28 2.76
C ASP A 140 -19.84 7.71 1.34
N ASP A 141 -18.91 8.08 0.47
CA ASP A 141 -18.82 7.53 -0.89
C ASP A 141 -18.47 6.04 -0.85
N ILE A 142 -17.55 5.65 0.03
CA ILE A 142 -17.18 4.24 0.24
C ILE A 142 -18.38 3.47 0.80
N MET A 143 -19.05 4.00 1.82
CA MET A 143 -20.24 3.40 2.41
C MET A 143 -21.35 3.22 1.38
N LEU A 144 -21.61 4.25 0.58
CA LEU A 144 -22.63 4.18 -0.46
C LEU A 144 -22.29 3.10 -1.52
N ASN A 145 -21.02 2.95 -1.85
CA ASN A 145 -20.56 1.90 -2.75
C ASN A 145 -20.77 0.49 -2.16
N LEU A 146 -20.47 0.32 -0.87
CA LEU A 146 -20.65 -0.96 -0.18
C LEU A 146 -22.12 -1.32 0.00
N MET A 147 -22.94 -0.38 0.44
CA MET A 147 -24.37 -0.61 0.75
C MET A 147 -25.26 -0.55 -0.48
N GLN A 148 -24.88 0.20 -1.50
CA GLN A 148 -25.67 0.44 -2.73
C GLN A 148 -27.07 1.03 -2.45
N SER A 149 -27.25 1.64 -1.27
CA SER A 149 -28.52 2.20 -0.81
C SER A 149 -28.32 3.48 -0.02
N LYS A 150 -28.89 4.60 -0.53
CA LYS A 150 -28.89 5.88 0.17
C LYS A 150 -29.71 5.85 1.47
N GLU A 151 -30.71 4.97 1.54
CA GLU A 151 -31.55 4.83 2.73
C GLU A 151 -30.79 4.13 3.86
N GLU A 152 -30.03 3.08 3.55
CA GLU A 152 -29.17 2.40 4.53
C GLU A 152 -28.06 3.32 5.03
N LEU A 153 -27.46 4.14 4.17
CA LEU A 153 -26.50 5.16 4.59
C LEU A 153 -27.12 6.16 5.58
N ARG A 154 -28.36 6.62 5.36
CA ARG A 154 -29.07 7.49 6.31
C ARG A 154 -29.32 6.80 7.65
N LYS A 155 -29.73 5.52 7.62
CA LYS A 155 -29.92 4.70 8.85
C LYS A 155 -28.62 4.57 9.63
N TYR A 156 -27.51 4.34 8.95
CA TYR A 156 -26.19 4.27 9.57
C TYR A 156 -25.81 5.59 10.24
N HIS A 157 -25.99 6.73 9.57
CA HIS A 157 -25.75 8.03 10.19
C HIS A 157 -26.65 8.31 11.41
N ALA A 158 -27.90 7.89 11.35
CA ALA A 158 -28.81 7.99 12.48
C ALA A 158 -28.32 7.13 13.66
N PHE A 159 -27.89 5.91 13.40
CA PHE A 159 -27.31 5.00 14.40
C PHE A 159 -26.05 5.61 15.06
N LEU A 160 -25.12 6.18 14.29
CA LEU A 160 -23.94 6.83 14.83
C LEU A 160 -24.28 8.04 15.72
N LYS A 161 -25.34 8.81 15.39
CA LYS A 161 -25.79 9.93 16.21
C LYS A 161 -26.37 9.48 17.53
N THR A 162 -27.10 8.35 17.53
CA THR A 162 -27.76 7.83 18.73
C THR A 162 -26.75 7.18 19.71
N ASN A 163 -25.67 6.59 19.18
CA ASN A 163 -24.65 5.92 20.00
C ASN A 163 -23.44 6.81 20.36
N ARG A 164 -23.47 8.09 20.01
CA ARG A 164 -22.54 9.11 20.52
C ARG A 164 -23.13 9.74 21.79
N ILE A 165 -23.15 8.97 22.87
CA ILE A 165 -23.36 9.50 24.24
C ILE A 165 -22.02 9.56 24.91
#